data_ec08d52edcbe0c1ea94b09299334d713
#
_entry.id   ec08d52edcbe0c1ea94b09299334d713
#
_cell.length_a   1.000
_cell.length_b   1.000
_cell.length_c   1.000
_cell.angle_alpha   90.00
_cell.angle_beta   90.00
_cell.angle_gamma   90.00
#
_symmetry.space_group_name_H-M   'P 1'
#
loop_
_entity.id
_entity.type
_entity.pdbx_description
1 polymer ?
#
loop_
_entity_poly.entity_id
_entity_poly.type
_entity_poly.pdbx_seq_one_letter_code
_entity_poly.pdbx_strand_id
1 'polypeptide(L)'
;MINRANELLERFMRYAAVTTQSEAGAKTVPSTAGQRVLAQMLAEELKALGLSDVEVSEYAVVTGRLPSNLPAGAQAPKVGWCAHLDTVDAGLSPDIHPQVVKNYQGGDICLNAEKNL
;
A
#
# COMPACT_ATOMS: atom_id res chain seq x y z
N MET A 1 25.70 -0.22 0.74
CA MET A 1 24.68 -1.13 1.29
C MET A 1 23.34 -0.42 1.24
N ILE A 2 22.36 -0.97 0.51
CA ILE A 2 21.01 -0.43 0.46
C ILE A 2 20.40 -0.59 1.86
N ASN A 3 19.99 0.51 2.49
CA ASN A 3 19.32 0.44 3.78
C ASN A 3 17.83 0.15 3.57
N ARG A 4 17.46 -1.12 3.54
CA ARG A 4 16.09 -1.59 3.31
C ARG A 4 15.07 -0.98 4.28
N ALA A 5 15.48 -0.65 5.49
CA ALA A 5 14.58 -0.02 6.46
C ALA A 5 14.18 1.38 6.01
N ASN A 6 15.12 2.17 5.47
CA ASN A 6 14.82 3.49 4.95
C ASN A 6 13.93 3.42 3.69
N GLU A 7 14.19 2.47 2.79
CA GLU A 7 13.33 2.27 1.61
C GLU A 7 11.88 1.91 2.00
N LEU A 8 11.71 1.02 2.97
CA LEU A 8 10.39 0.65 3.46
C LEU A 8 9.68 1.83 4.14
N LEU A 9 10.41 2.62 4.92
CA LEU A 9 9.87 3.82 5.54
C LEU A 9 9.41 4.83 4.48
N GLU A 10 10.24 5.11 3.49
CA GLU A 10 9.90 6.04 2.40
C GLU A 10 8.68 5.59 1.61
N ARG A 11 8.57 4.28 1.33
CA ARG A 11 7.38 3.69 0.67
C ARG A 11 6.14 3.86 1.53
N PHE A 12 6.23 3.49 2.82
CA PHE A 12 5.12 3.62 3.75
C PHE A 12 4.63 5.07 3.82
N MET A 13 5.54 6.03 3.98
CA MET A 13 5.19 7.46 4.06
C MET A 13 4.50 7.94 2.79
N ARG A 14 4.97 7.53 1.60
CA ARG A 14 4.32 7.88 0.32
C ARG A 14 2.93 7.27 0.18
N TYR A 15 2.74 6.01 0.57
CA TYR A 15 1.45 5.35 0.47
C TYR A 15 0.45 5.94 1.46
N ALA A 16 0.87 6.17 2.70
CA ALA A 16 0.04 6.77 3.73
C ALA A 16 -0.35 8.23 3.45
N ALA A 17 0.40 8.93 2.60
CA ALA A 17 0.06 10.29 2.18
C ALA A 17 -1.10 10.34 1.15
N VAL A 18 -1.52 9.20 0.60
CA VAL A 18 -2.68 9.13 -0.30
C VAL A 18 -3.92 8.81 0.51
N THR A 19 -4.91 9.68 0.47
CA THR A 19 -6.20 9.46 1.13
C THR A 19 -6.99 8.36 0.42
N THR A 20 -6.93 7.13 0.96
CA THR A 20 -7.53 5.93 0.34
C THR A 20 -8.70 5.35 1.12
N GLN A 21 -9.20 6.07 2.12
CA GLN A 21 -10.31 5.60 2.95
C GLN A 21 -11.49 5.15 2.09
N SER A 22 -12.03 3.99 2.42
CA SER A 22 -13.23 3.46 1.78
C SER A 22 -14.48 4.21 2.25
N GLU A 23 -15.50 4.26 1.41
CA GLU A 23 -16.79 4.86 1.70
C GLU A 23 -17.89 3.80 1.66
N ALA A 24 -18.44 3.48 2.84
CA ALA A 24 -19.42 2.40 3.00
C ALA A 24 -20.72 2.62 2.21
N GLY A 25 -21.12 3.86 1.97
CA GLY A 25 -22.33 4.21 1.19
C GLY A 25 -22.13 4.28 -0.32
N ALA A 26 -20.91 4.16 -0.81
CA ALA A 26 -20.60 4.29 -2.23
C ALA A 26 -21.29 3.23 -3.09
N LYS A 27 -21.70 3.63 -4.29
CA LYS A 27 -22.31 2.74 -5.31
C LYS A 27 -21.33 2.37 -6.42
N THR A 28 -20.09 2.81 -6.30
CA THR A 28 -19.01 2.59 -7.27
C THR A 28 -17.85 1.81 -6.66
N VAL A 29 -17.08 1.16 -7.51
CA VAL A 29 -15.81 0.52 -7.15
C VAL A 29 -14.73 1.10 -8.08
N PRO A 30 -13.67 1.66 -7.56
CA PRO A 30 -13.38 1.90 -6.13
C PRO A 30 -14.38 2.90 -5.49
N SER A 31 -14.55 2.79 -4.17
CA SER A 31 -15.49 3.64 -3.43
C SER A 31 -15.02 5.09 -3.32
N THR A 32 -13.71 5.34 -3.41
CA THR A 32 -13.12 6.69 -3.41
C THR A 32 -12.03 6.83 -4.48
N ALA A 33 -11.84 8.05 -4.97
CA ALA A 33 -10.85 8.34 -6.01
C ALA A 33 -9.41 8.07 -5.58
N GLY A 34 -9.08 8.26 -4.30
CA GLY A 34 -7.74 8.02 -3.76
C GLY A 34 -7.25 6.60 -3.92
N GLN A 35 -8.14 5.61 -3.87
CA GLN A 35 -7.81 4.21 -4.13
C GLN A 35 -7.23 4.03 -5.54
N ARG A 36 -7.78 4.72 -6.54
CA ARG A 36 -7.24 4.69 -7.91
C ARG A 36 -5.88 5.39 -8.01
N VAL A 37 -5.70 6.49 -7.29
CA VAL A 37 -4.40 7.20 -7.24
C VAL A 37 -3.32 6.28 -6.68
N LEU A 38 -3.59 5.60 -5.57
CA LEU A 38 -2.63 4.64 -5.00
C LEU A 38 -2.40 3.45 -5.95
N ALA A 39 -3.45 2.93 -6.59
CA ALA A 39 -3.33 1.85 -7.55
C ALA A 39 -2.37 2.20 -8.71
N GLN A 40 -2.47 3.40 -9.26
CA GLN A 40 -1.57 3.87 -10.32
C GLN A 40 -0.13 4.00 -9.83
N MET A 41 0.07 4.58 -8.64
CA MET A 41 1.39 4.69 -8.03
C MET A 41 2.04 3.31 -7.82
N LEU A 42 1.29 2.33 -7.32
CA LEU A 42 1.78 0.97 -7.12
C LEU A 42 2.10 0.27 -8.44
N ALA A 43 1.29 0.47 -9.47
CA ALA A 43 1.56 -0.10 -10.80
C ALA A 43 2.89 0.39 -11.37
N GLU A 44 3.18 1.69 -11.27
CA GLU A 44 4.46 2.24 -11.71
C GLU A 44 5.64 1.68 -10.88
N GLU A 45 5.45 1.51 -9.58
CA GLU A 45 6.48 0.94 -8.73
C GLU A 45 6.72 -0.54 -9.03
N LEU A 46 5.67 -1.34 -9.27
CA LEU A 46 5.80 -2.75 -9.66
C LEU A 46 6.56 -2.90 -11.00
N LYS A 47 6.28 -2.03 -11.96
CA LYS A 47 7.05 -1.98 -13.23
C LYS A 47 8.53 -1.66 -12.97
N ALA A 48 8.80 -0.66 -12.12
CA ALA A 48 10.17 -0.27 -11.76
C ALA A 48 10.92 -1.39 -11.03
N LEU A 49 10.21 -2.24 -10.29
CA LEU A 49 10.75 -3.44 -9.64
C LEU A 49 10.96 -4.62 -10.61
N GLY A 50 10.59 -4.48 -11.87
CA GLY A 50 10.80 -5.50 -12.90
C GLY A 50 9.69 -6.56 -12.99
N LEU A 51 8.52 -6.31 -12.46
CA LEU A 51 7.37 -7.19 -12.66
C LEU A 51 6.86 -7.06 -14.11
N SER A 52 6.41 -8.19 -14.67
CA SER A 52 5.70 -8.25 -15.96
C SER A 52 4.19 -8.21 -15.77
N ASP A 53 3.48 -7.96 -16.86
CA ASP A 53 2.01 -8.01 -16.92
C ASP A 53 1.36 -7.14 -15.83
N VAL A 54 1.94 -5.94 -15.62
CA VAL A 54 1.41 -5.00 -14.62
C VAL A 54 0.24 -4.24 -15.20
N GLU A 55 -0.92 -4.42 -14.59
CA GLU A 55 -2.19 -3.83 -15.01
C GLU A 55 -2.93 -3.20 -13.83
N VAL A 56 -3.73 -2.18 -14.14
CA VAL A 56 -4.70 -1.57 -13.21
C VAL A 56 -6.07 -1.68 -13.84
N SER A 57 -6.96 -2.42 -13.20
CA SER A 57 -8.33 -2.59 -13.69
C SER A 57 -9.19 -1.33 -13.51
N GLU A 58 -10.37 -1.33 -14.11
CA GLU A 58 -11.40 -0.29 -13.88
C GLU A 58 -11.85 -0.20 -12.41
N TYR A 59 -11.67 -1.28 -11.63
CA TYR A 59 -11.99 -1.36 -10.21
C TYR A 59 -10.82 -1.01 -9.29
N ALA A 60 -9.73 -0.43 -9.84
CA ALA A 60 -8.49 -0.13 -9.13
C ALA A 60 -7.78 -1.35 -8.52
N VAL A 61 -8.01 -2.54 -9.08
CA VAL A 61 -7.22 -3.73 -8.74
C VAL A 61 -5.91 -3.68 -9.52
N VAL A 62 -4.79 -3.73 -8.82
CA VAL A 62 -3.47 -3.81 -9.42
C VAL A 62 -3.02 -5.26 -9.43
N THR A 63 -2.57 -5.73 -10.57
CA THR A 63 -1.95 -7.04 -10.73
C THR A 63 -0.56 -6.91 -11.34
N GLY A 64 0.29 -7.86 -11.06
CA GLY A 64 1.62 -7.95 -11.65
C GLY A 64 2.21 -9.33 -11.42
N ARG A 65 3.13 -9.73 -12.26
CA ARG A 65 3.77 -11.03 -12.18
C ARG A 65 5.28 -10.89 -12.04
N LEU A 66 5.84 -11.52 -11.00
CA LEU A 66 7.27 -11.72 -10.90
C LEU A 66 7.63 -13.00 -11.67
N PRO A 67 8.38 -12.91 -12.77
CA PRO A 67 8.78 -14.08 -13.54
C PRO A 67 9.64 -15.04 -12.71
N SER A 68 9.50 -16.34 -12.98
CA SER A 68 10.35 -17.34 -12.36
C SER A 68 11.80 -17.19 -12.83
N ASN A 69 12.74 -17.38 -11.92
CA ASN A 69 14.18 -17.47 -12.20
C ASN A 69 14.68 -18.92 -12.23
N LEU A 70 13.78 -19.88 -12.24
CA LEU A 70 14.13 -21.30 -12.35
C LEU A 70 14.51 -21.66 -13.81
N PRO A 71 15.33 -22.71 -14.00
CA PRO A 71 15.64 -23.23 -15.33
C PRO A 71 14.37 -23.62 -16.10
N ALA A 72 14.45 -23.51 -17.44
CA ALA A 72 13.34 -23.91 -18.30
C ALA A 72 12.93 -25.37 -18.04
N GLY A 73 11.63 -25.63 -17.90
CA GLY A 73 11.08 -26.95 -17.62
C GLY A 73 11.02 -27.33 -16.13
N ALA A 74 11.63 -26.54 -15.24
CA ALA A 74 11.49 -26.77 -13.81
C ALA A 74 10.02 -26.60 -13.35
N GLN A 75 9.59 -27.54 -12.50
CA GLN A 75 8.25 -27.48 -11.90
C GLN A 75 8.32 -26.77 -10.55
N ALA A 76 7.53 -25.73 -10.37
CA ALA A 76 7.38 -25.04 -9.10
C ALA A 76 5.93 -24.58 -8.90
N PRO A 77 5.45 -24.52 -7.67
CA PRO A 77 4.13 -23.95 -7.41
C PRO A 77 4.10 -22.46 -7.74
N LYS A 78 2.95 -21.98 -8.22
CA LYS A 78 2.69 -20.54 -8.32
C LYS A 78 2.21 -20.04 -6.96
N VAL A 79 2.77 -18.94 -6.50
CA VAL A 79 2.40 -18.29 -5.24
C VAL A 79 1.76 -16.94 -5.57
N GLY A 80 0.58 -16.69 -5.02
CA GLY A 80 -0.10 -15.40 -5.10
C GLY A 80 -0.02 -14.64 -3.79
N TRP A 81 0.20 -13.34 -3.87
CA TRP A 81 0.14 -12.41 -2.76
C TRP A 81 -1.03 -11.46 -3.00
N CYS A 82 -1.80 -11.18 -1.96
CA CYS A 82 -2.95 -10.30 -2.02
C CYS A 82 -2.90 -9.32 -0.84
N ALA A 83 -3.16 -8.05 -1.11
CA ALA A 83 -3.30 -7.00 -0.10
C ALA A 83 -4.36 -6.00 -0.56
N HIS A 84 -5.05 -5.35 0.39
CA HIS A 84 -5.99 -4.29 0.07
C HIS A 84 -5.28 -2.93 -0.05
N LEU A 85 -5.89 -2.00 -0.78
CA LEU A 85 -5.36 -0.64 -1.01
C LEU A 85 -6.02 0.42 -0.14
N ASP A 86 -7.24 0.17 0.31
CA ASP A 86 -8.01 1.13 1.08
C ASP A 86 -7.60 1.14 2.56
N THR A 87 -7.88 2.25 3.21
CA THR A 87 -7.96 2.33 4.67
C THR A 87 -9.42 2.25 5.09
N VAL A 88 -9.66 1.72 6.30
CA VAL A 88 -11.01 1.52 6.82
C VAL A 88 -11.67 2.84 7.20
N ASP A 89 -12.97 2.96 6.93
CA ASP A 89 -13.81 4.01 7.50
C ASP A 89 -14.24 3.58 8.92
N ALA A 90 -13.48 4.01 9.91
CA ALA A 90 -13.73 3.73 11.33
C ALA A 90 -14.09 4.99 12.12
N GLY A 91 -14.60 6.03 11.46
CA GLY A 91 -14.91 7.31 12.09
C GLY A 91 -13.68 8.13 12.47
N LEU A 92 -12.52 7.78 11.95
CA LEU A 92 -11.28 8.53 12.09
C LEU A 92 -11.04 9.44 10.88
N SER A 93 -10.02 10.31 10.97
CA SER A 93 -9.65 11.15 9.83
C SER A 93 -9.23 10.29 8.63
N PRO A 94 -9.74 10.58 7.42
CA PRO A 94 -9.26 9.94 6.21
C PRO A 94 -7.83 10.34 5.85
N ASP A 95 -7.39 11.50 6.32
CA ASP A 95 -6.04 12.01 6.07
C ASP A 95 -5.08 11.50 7.14
N ILE A 96 -4.15 10.67 6.70
CA ILE A 96 -3.15 10.06 7.56
C ILE A 96 -1.91 10.97 7.56
N HIS A 97 -1.49 11.39 8.76
CA HIS A 97 -0.28 12.18 8.97
C HIS A 97 0.76 11.33 9.74
N PRO A 98 1.42 10.38 9.07
CA PRO A 98 2.34 9.46 9.74
C PRO A 98 3.53 10.22 10.34
N GLN A 99 3.92 9.83 11.56
CA GLN A 99 5.03 10.41 12.29
C GLN A 99 6.09 9.34 12.55
N VAL A 100 7.35 9.75 12.50
CA VAL A 100 8.49 8.87 12.80
C VAL A 100 8.99 9.15 14.20
N VAL A 101 8.79 8.23 15.12
CA VAL A 101 9.35 8.29 16.46
C VAL A 101 10.73 7.64 16.45
N LYS A 102 11.77 8.45 16.60
CA LYS A 102 13.16 7.98 16.64
C LYS A 102 13.54 7.54 18.05
N ASN A 103 14.39 6.51 18.12
CA ASN A 103 14.95 5.99 19.38
C ASN A 103 13.87 5.63 20.42
N TYR A 104 12.74 5.07 19.93
CA TYR A 104 11.66 4.64 20.81
C TYR A 104 12.15 3.60 21.84
N GLN A 105 11.94 3.90 23.13
CA GLN A 105 12.38 3.06 24.24
C GLN A 105 11.24 2.29 24.92
N GLY A 106 10.05 2.30 24.33
CA GLY A 106 8.84 1.73 24.93
C GLY A 106 7.99 2.79 25.66
N GLY A 107 6.78 2.40 26.03
CA GLY A 107 5.79 3.27 26.66
C GLY A 107 4.71 3.74 25.69
N ASP A 108 3.81 4.60 26.16
CA ASP A 108 2.70 5.10 25.38
C ASP A 108 3.16 6.19 24.40
N ILE A 109 2.56 6.19 23.22
CA ILE A 109 2.72 7.24 22.21
C ILE A 109 1.38 7.94 22.06
N CYS A 110 1.31 9.21 22.45
CA CYS A 110 0.12 10.01 22.23
C CYS A 110 0.00 10.35 20.74
N LEU A 111 -0.99 9.80 20.08
CA LEU A 111 -1.29 10.06 18.67
C LEU A 111 -2.10 11.34 18.48
N ASN A 112 -3.03 11.61 19.39
CA ASN A 112 -3.84 12.81 19.38
C ASN A 112 -4.30 13.14 20.82
N ALA A 113 -3.71 14.19 21.39
CA ALA A 113 -3.99 14.60 22.77
C ALA A 113 -5.43 15.10 22.96
N GLU A 114 -6.02 15.75 21.95
CA GLU A 114 -7.38 16.29 22.03
C GLU A 114 -8.44 15.16 22.03
N LYS A 115 -8.13 14.06 21.34
CA LYS A 115 -9.01 12.87 21.25
C LYS A 115 -8.63 11.78 22.25
N ASN A 116 -7.62 12.00 23.07
CA ASN A 116 -7.08 11.03 24.02
C ASN A 116 -6.73 9.67 23.34
N LEU A 117 -6.07 9.75 22.19
CA LEU A 117 -5.58 8.61 21.39
C LEU A 117 -4.06 8.49 21.47
#